data_977e11b90a7da17bfb97357467be64c4
#
_entry.id   977e11b90a7da17bfb97357467be64c4
#
_cell.length_a   1.000
_cell.length_b   1.000
_cell.length_c   1.000
_cell.angle_alpha   90.00
_cell.angle_beta   90.00
_cell.angle_gamma   90.00
#
_symmetry.space_group_name_H-M   'P 1'
#
loop_
_entity.id
_entity.type
_entity.pdbx_description
1 polymer ?
#
loop_
_entity_poly.entity_id
_entity_poly.type
_entity_poly.pdbx_seq_one_letter_code
_entity_poly.pdbx_strand_id
1 'polypeptide(L)'
;FMPVYHYLRLHLSDARADGALSGLLETLRLQDKLARPLTQLSCGEWQRVRLAAAFAQIDPALNPQGRVLLLDEPMTGLDVAQQNAVHNLIVGLRRAGVCVIASSHDLNHTLRHADSVWLMAQGRVVAQGAAASILTPERLSDLYAIPFRQLELDGQPLLTIQP
;
A
#
# COMPACT_ATOMS: atom_id res chain seq x y z
N PHE A 1 -1.57 -19.85 20.84
CA PHE A 1 -2.03 -19.25 19.58
C PHE A 1 -2.44 -17.81 19.86
N MET A 2 -1.88 -16.84 19.11
CA MET A 2 -2.13 -15.41 19.31
C MET A 2 -3.37 -14.97 18.52
N PRO A 3 -4.43 -14.43 19.16
CA PRO A 3 -5.54 -13.80 18.45
C PRO A 3 -5.13 -12.51 17.74
N VAL A 4 -5.87 -12.14 16.68
CA VAL A 4 -5.67 -10.89 15.91
C VAL A 4 -5.64 -9.67 16.83
N TYR A 5 -6.59 -9.57 17.77
CA TYR A 5 -6.63 -8.45 18.72
C TYR A 5 -5.32 -8.29 19.50
N HIS A 6 -4.76 -9.38 20.02
CA HIS A 6 -3.50 -9.31 20.77
C HIS A 6 -2.34 -8.88 19.87
N TYR A 7 -2.27 -9.38 18.64
CA TYR A 7 -1.26 -8.95 17.68
C TYR A 7 -1.35 -7.43 17.42
N LEU A 8 -2.53 -6.90 17.14
CA LEU A 8 -2.72 -5.47 16.92
C LEU A 8 -2.31 -4.64 18.15
N ARG A 9 -2.68 -5.10 19.35
CA ARG A 9 -2.31 -4.43 20.62
C ARG A 9 -0.81 -4.36 20.86
N LEU A 10 -0.01 -5.33 20.39
CA LEU A 10 1.45 -5.28 20.48
C LEU A 10 2.08 -4.12 19.68
N HIS A 11 1.36 -3.61 18.69
CA HIS A 11 1.82 -2.53 17.80
C HIS A 11 1.28 -1.15 18.21
N LEU A 12 0.54 -1.07 19.31
CA LEU A 12 -0.06 0.16 19.81
C LEU A 12 0.54 0.49 21.17
N SER A 13 1.06 1.68 21.32
CA SER A 13 1.71 2.14 22.56
C SER A 13 0.75 2.71 23.60
N ASP A 14 -0.51 3.02 23.24
CA ASP A 14 -1.46 3.71 24.14
C ASP A 14 -2.84 3.01 24.14
N ALA A 15 -3.47 2.97 25.34
CA ALA A 15 -4.85 2.51 25.50
C ALA A 15 -5.90 3.38 24.78
N ARG A 16 -5.55 4.65 24.45
CA ARG A 16 -6.41 5.56 23.66
C ARG A 16 -6.53 5.17 22.19
N ALA A 17 -5.77 4.20 21.75
CA ALA A 17 -5.76 3.71 20.37
C ALA A 17 -7.06 3.00 19.94
N ASP A 18 -7.95 2.67 20.87
CA ASP A 18 -9.15 1.87 20.56
C ASP A 18 -10.09 2.57 19.56
N GLY A 19 -10.20 3.89 19.60
CA GLY A 19 -11.04 4.65 18.64
C GLY A 19 -10.45 4.66 17.20
N ALA A 20 -9.17 4.96 17.06
CA ALA A 20 -8.49 4.94 15.76
C ALA A 20 -8.41 3.52 15.20
N LEU A 21 -8.14 2.53 16.05
CA LEU A 21 -8.14 1.12 15.65
C LEU A 21 -9.52 0.69 15.15
N SER A 22 -10.61 1.12 15.80
CA SER A 22 -11.98 0.76 15.38
C SER A 22 -12.26 1.17 13.93
N GLY A 23 -11.93 2.40 13.54
CA GLY A 23 -12.09 2.88 12.16
C GLY A 23 -11.25 2.09 11.13
N LEU A 24 -10.02 1.74 11.50
CA LEU A 24 -9.16 0.91 10.65
C LEU A 24 -9.71 -0.51 10.50
N LEU A 25 -10.21 -1.11 11.58
CA LEU A 25 -10.82 -2.45 11.56
C LEU A 25 -12.08 -2.48 10.70
N GLU A 26 -12.88 -1.44 10.73
CA GLU A 26 -14.05 -1.30 9.86
C GLU A 26 -13.63 -1.18 8.40
N THR A 27 -12.74 -0.25 8.08
CA THR A 27 -12.23 0.00 6.74
C THR A 27 -11.60 -1.25 6.11
N LEU A 28 -10.84 -2.01 6.91
CA LEU A 28 -10.16 -3.23 6.47
C LEU A 28 -10.99 -4.51 6.68
N ARG A 29 -12.24 -4.41 7.15
CA ARG A 29 -13.17 -5.52 7.38
C ARG A 29 -12.57 -6.62 8.28
N LEU A 30 -12.13 -6.22 9.46
CA LEU A 30 -11.45 -7.10 10.43
C LEU A 30 -12.21 -7.30 11.75
N GLN A 31 -13.36 -6.62 11.95
CA GLN A 31 -14.08 -6.65 13.24
C GLN A 31 -14.45 -8.08 13.67
N ASP A 32 -14.90 -8.91 12.73
CA ASP A 32 -15.29 -10.30 12.99
C ASP A 32 -14.10 -11.27 13.10
N LYS A 33 -12.89 -10.78 12.93
CA LYS A 33 -11.65 -11.59 12.96
C LYS A 33 -10.86 -11.43 14.26
N LEU A 34 -11.20 -10.47 15.12
CA LEU A 34 -10.41 -10.10 16.29
C LEU A 34 -10.09 -11.24 17.24
N ALA A 35 -11.05 -12.15 17.46
CA ALA A 35 -10.87 -13.33 18.32
C ALA A 35 -10.17 -14.50 17.60
N ARG A 36 -10.00 -14.42 16.27
CA ARG A 36 -9.45 -15.53 15.50
C ARG A 36 -7.93 -15.62 15.68
N PRO A 37 -7.38 -16.83 15.86
CA PRO A 37 -5.93 -17.05 15.87
C PRO A 37 -5.30 -16.66 14.53
N LEU A 38 -4.12 -16.04 14.54
CA LEU A 38 -3.39 -15.62 13.33
C LEU A 38 -3.17 -16.78 12.34
N THR A 39 -2.97 -17.99 12.86
CA THR A 39 -2.75 -19.21 12.05
C THR A 39 -3.98 -19.69 11.28
N GLN A 40 -5.15 -19.12 11.56
CA GLN A 40 -6.41 -19.46 10.90
C GLN A 40 -6.86 -18.39 9.89
N LEU A 41 -6.02 -17.38 9.65
CA LEU A 41 -6.30 -16.35 8.67
C LEU A 41 -5.87 -16.79 7.27
N SER A 42 -6.67 -16.41 6.27
CA SER A 42 -6.22 -16.47 4.86
C SER A 42 -5.07 -15.47 4.61
N CYS A 43 -4.34 -15.64 3.49
CA CYS A 43 -3.28 -14.70 3.13
C CYS A 43 -3.77 -13.25 3.05
N GLY A 44 -4.94 -13.01 2.44
CA GLY A 44 -5.51 -11.67 2.35
C GLY A 44 -6.01 -11.12 3.69
N GLU A 45 -6.56 -11.97 4.58
CA GLU A 45 -6.92 -11.56 5.95
C GLU A 45 -5.66 -11.20 6.75
N TRP A 46 -4.62 -11.99 6.66
CA TRP A 46 -3.34 -11.72 7.30
C TRP A 46 -2.69 -10.43 6.77
N GLN A 47 -2.72 -10.20 5.46
CA GLN A 47 -2.23 -8.96 4.86
C GLN A 47 -2.97 -7.75 5.42
N ARG A 48 -4.31 -7.80 5.53
CA ARG A 48 -5.10 -6.70 6.11
C ARG A 48 -4.79 -6.46 7.59
N VAL A 49 -4.54 -7.51 8.37
CA VAL A 49 -4.11 -7.38 9.78
C VAL A 49 -2.76 -6.68 9.90
N ARG A 50 -1.78 -7.05 9.04
CA ARG A 50 -0.47 -6.38 9.00
C ARG A 50 -0.60 -4.90 8.63
N LEU A 51 -1.42 -4.60 7.63
CA LEU A 51 -1.71 -3.23 7.22
C LEU A 51 -2.41 -2.44 8.34
N ALA A 52 -3.40 -3.02 9.02
CA ALA A 52 -4.03 -2.38 10.17
C ALA A 52 -3.02 -2.01 11.26
N ALA A 53 -2.09 -2.93 11.58
CA ALA A 53 -1.02 -2.67 12.54
C ALA A 53 -0.09 -1.53 12.07
N ALA A 54 0.31 -1.53 10.80
CA ALA A 54 1.19 -0.50 10.24
C ALA A 54 0.52 0.88 10.20
N PHE A 55 -0.73 0.95 9.74
CA PHE A 55 -1.50 2.20 9.72
C PHE A 55 -1.76 2.73 11.12
N ALA A 56 -2.09 1.88 12.09
CA ALA A 56 -2.31 2.30 13.47
C ALA A 56 -1.03 2.89 14.11
N GLN A 57 0.15 2.36 13.79
CA GLN A 57 1.43 2.88 14.31
C GLN A 57 1.78 4.26 13.75
N ILE A 58 1.32 4.61 12.56
CA ILE A 58 1.64 5.87 11.88
C ILE A 58 0.48 6.88 11.96
N ASP A 59 -0.66 6.52 12.53
CA ASP A 59 -1.80 7.40 12.66
C ASP A 59 -1.40 8.71 13.39
N PRO A 60 -1.58 9.89 12.78
CA PRO A 60 -1.15 11.15 13.36
C PRO A 60 -1.81 11.46 14.72
N ALA A 61 -3.00 10.91 14.99
CA ALA A 61 -3.69 11.07 16.28
C ALA A 61 -3.01 10.26 17.39
N LEU A 62 -2.34 9.16 17.05
CA LEU A 62 -1.67 8.26 17.99
C LEU A 62 -0.16 8.51 18.05
N ASN A 63 0.44 8.86 16.92
CA ASN A 63 1.86 9.12 16.78
C ASN A 63 2.11 10.41 15.98
N PRO A 64 1.99 11.57 16.62
CA PRO A 64 2.19 12.87 15.94
C PRO A 64 3.60 13.08 15.38
N GLN A 65 4.57 12.27 15.81
CA GLN A 65 5.96 12.33 15.33
C GLN A 65 6.23 11.36 14.17
N GLY A 66 5.28 10.48 13.84
CA GLY A 66 5.40 9.57 12.71
C GLY A 66 5.46 10.35 11.39
N ARG A 67 6.49 10.14 10.58
CA ARG A 67 6.73 10.88 9.33
C ARG A 67 6.84 10.01 8.12
N VAL A 68 7.20 8.74 8.28
CA VAL A 68 7.48 7.83 7.17
C VAL A 68 6.82 6.48 7.44
N LEU A 69 6.09 5.98 6.46
CA LEU A 69 5.54 4.62 6.41
C LEU A 69 6.17 3.86 5.26
N LEU A 70 6.74 2.68 5.56
CA LEU A 70 7.27 1.76 4.55
C LEU A 70 6.33 0.58 4.39
N LEU A 71 5.91 0.29 3.17
CA LEU A 71 5.01 -0.80 2.82
C LEU A 71 5.63 -1.68 1.74
N ASP A 72 5.67 -2.98 1.98
CA ASP A 72 6.12 -3.93 0.98
C ASP A 72 4.91 -4.62 0.35
N GLU A 73 4.70 -4.36 -0.94
CA GLU A 73 3.58 -4.85 -1.74
C GLU A 73 2.21 -4.80 -1.04
N PRO A 74 1.75 -3.62 -0.57
CA PRO A 74 0.58 -3.52 0.29
C PRO A 74 -0.72 -4.01 -0.36
N MET A 75 -0.79 -4.07 -1.69
CA MET A 75 -1.99 -4.45 -2.44
C MET A 75 -2.07 -5.96 -2.75
N THR A 76 -0.98 -6.71 -2.52
CA THR A 76 -0.91 -8.13 -2.85
C THR A 76 -1.87 -8.95 -2.01
N GLY A 77 -2.62 -9.85 -2.66
CA GLY A 77 -3.59 -10.74 -2.01
C GLY A 77 -4.91 -10.07 -1.59
N LEU A 78 -5.13 -8.81 -1.98
CA LEU A 78 -6.34 -8.06 -1.71
C LEU A 78 -7.27 -8.02 -2.94
N ASP A 79 -8.59 -8.10 -2.71
CA ASP A 79 -9.57 -7.82 -3.76
C ASP A 79 -9.63 -6.32 -4.09
N VAL A 80 -10.31 -5.97 -5.18
CA VAL A 80 -10.39 -4.58 -5.69
C VAL A 80 -10.95 -3.61 -4.64
N ALA A 81 -11.96 -4.03 -3.88
CA ALA A 81 -12.56 -3.18 -2.84
C ALA A 81 -11.59 -2.92 -1.68
N GLN A 82 -10.83 -3.93 -1.29
CA GLN A 82 -9.81 -3.84 -0.26
C GLN A 82 -8.60 -3.02 -0.71
N GLN A 83 -8.15 -3.19 -1.97
CA GLN A 83 -7.11 -2.35 -2.57
C GLN A 83 -7.50 -0.87 -2.55
N ASN A 84 -8.76 -0.56 -2.92
CA ASN A 84 -9.27 0.81 -2.86
C ASN A 84 -9.33 1.34 -1.42
N ALA A 85 -9.70 0.53 -0.44
CA ALA A 85 -9.68 0.92 0.97
C ALA A 85 -8.27 1.26 1.45
N VAL A 86 -7.28 0.42 1.14
CA VAL A 86 -5.85 0.66 1.45
C VAL A 86 -5.35 1.91 0.73
N HIS A 87 -5.68 2.10 -0.53
CA HIS A 87 -5.34 3.30 -1.28
C HIS A 87 -5.86 4.58 -0.58
N ASN A 88 -7.12 4.58 -0.16
CA ASN A 88 -7.71 5.72 0.53
C ASN A 88 -7.04 6.02 1.88
N LEU A 89 -6.61 4.99 2.62
CA LEU A 89 -5.83 5.15 3.85
C LEU A 89 -4.46 5.81 3.55
N ILE A 90 -3.76 5.37 2.50
CA ILE A 90 -2.49 5.98 2.05
C ILE A 90 -2.70 7.45 1.66
N VAL A 91 -3.75 7.76 0.91
CA VAL A 91 -4.08 9.15 0.55
C VAL A 91 -4.36 10.01 1.79
N GLY A 92 -5.06 9.45 2.78
CA GLY A 92 -5.31 10.12 4.06
C GLY A 92 -4.03 10.47 4.81
N LEU A 93 -3.10 9.51 4.93
CA LEU A 93 -1.80 9.73 5.56
C LEU A 93 -0.97 10.78 4.83
N ARG A 94 -0.93 10.72 3.50
CA ARG A 94 -0.23 11.71 2.67
C ARG A 94 -0.76 13.13 2.89
N ARG A 95 -2.08 13.28 2.96
CA ARG A 95 -2.72 14.59 3.29
C ARG A 95 -2.39 15.08 4.70
N ALA A 96 -2.14 14.17 5.63
CA ALA A 96 -1.69 14.48 6.98
C ALA A 96 -0.17 14.74 7.07
N GLY A 97 0.56 14.75 5.94
CA GLY A 97 2.00 15.04 5.88
C GLY A 97 2.91 13.85 6.15
N VAL A 98 2.40 12.63 6.12
CA VAL A 98 3.19 11.41 6.23
C VAL A 98 3.74 11.03 4.85
N CYS A 99 5.04 10.77 4.74
CA CYS A 99 5.66 10.20 3.57
C CYS A 99 5.36 8.69 3.53
N VAL A 100 4.75 8.20 2.46
CA VAL A 100 4.52 6.76 2.25
C VAL A 100 5.41 6.26 1.12
N ILE A 101 6.22 5.27 1.42
CA ILE A 101 7.06 4.57 0.45
C ILE A 101 6.53 3.15 0.33
N ALA A 102 6.10 2.75 -0.86
CA ALA A 102 5.54 1.42 -1.10
C ALA A 102 6.23 0.76 -2.29
N SER A 103 6.58 -0.53 -2.15
CA SER A 103 6.92 -1.34 -3.31
C SER A 103 5.64 -1.73 -4.07
N SER A 104 5.73 -1.80 -5.40
CA SER A 104 4.60 -2.17 -6.26
C SER A 104 5.09 -2.80 -7.56
N HIS A 105 4.35 -3.79 -8.05
CA HIS A 105 4.50 -4.33 -9.40
C HIS A 105 3.35 -3.90 -10.33
N ASP A 106 2.35 -3.17 -9.84
CA ASP A 106 1.29 -2.60 -10.67
C ASP A 106 1.73 -1.24 -11.23
N LEU A 107 2.20 -1.25 -12.47
CA LEU A 107 2.69 -0.06 -13.18
C LEU A 107 1.57 0.98 -13.38
N ASN A 108 0.35 0.55 -13.67
CA ASN A 108 -0.77 1.45 -13.94
C ASN A 108 -1.29 2.11 -12.66
N HIS A 109 -1.37 1.36 -11.56
CA HIS A 109 -1.69 1.95 -10.26
C HIS A 109 -0.61 2.96 -9.84
N THR A 110 0.67 2.59 -10.01
CA THR A 110 1.81 3.45 -9.68
C THR A 110 1.82 4.71 -10.54
N LEU A 111 1.61 4.61 -11.86
CA LEU A 111 1.57 5.74 -12.78
C LEU A 111 0.48 6.77 -12.39
N ARG A 112 -0.67 6.29 -11.93
CA ARG A 112 -1.80 7.15 -11.56
C ARG A 112 -1.69 7.80 -10.18
N HIS A 113 -0.99 7.16 -9.24
CA HIS A 113 -1.12 7.52 -7.82
C HIS A 113 0.19 7.91 -7.13
N ALA A 114 1.35 7.54 -7.69
CA ALA A 114 2.63 7.90 -7.10
C ALA A 114 3.06 9.30 -7.52
N ASP A 115 3.53 10.10 -6.57
CA ASP A 115 4.15 11.39 -6.84
C ASP A 115 5.54 11.21 -7.45
N SER A 116 6.30 10.23 -6.93
CA SER A 116 7.66 9.91 -7.36
C SER A 116 7.86 8.39 -7.37
N VAL A 117 8.71 7.93 -8.27
CA VAL A 117 9.02 6.51 -8.46
C VAL A 117 10.54 6.30 -8.44
N TRP A 118 10.96 5.24 -7.77
CA TRP A 118 12.26 4.63 -7.91
C TRP A 118 12.14 3.34 -8.71
N LEU A 119 12.60 3.35 -9.93
CA LEU A 119 12.63 2.15 -10.77
C LEU A 119 13.87 1.33 -10.43
N MET A 120 13.66 0.10 -10.01
CA MET A 120 14.74 -0.76 -9.51
C MET A 120 14.95 -1.97 -10.43
N ALA A 121 16.21 -2.27 -10.68
CA ALA A 121 16.65 -3.48 -11.38
C ALA A 121 17.94 -4.00 -10.77
N GLN A 122 18.04 -5.33 -10.63
CA GLN A 122 19.24 -6.01 -10.14
C GLN A 122 19.78 -5.40 -8.81
N GLY A 123 18.87 -5.03 -7.89
CA GLY A 123 19.22 -4.45 -6.59
C GLY A 123 19.68 -3.00 -6.63
N ARG A 124 19.50 -2.29 -7.75
CA ARG A 124 19.92 -0.89 -7.93
C ARG A 124 18.76 -0.03 -8.41
N VAL A 125 18.76 1.25 -8.03
CA VAL A 125 17.87 2.26 -8.61
C VAL A 125 18.44 2.65 -9.98
N VAL A 126 17.71 2.32 -11.05
CA VAL A 126 18.13 2.62 -12.45
C VAL A 126 17.53 3.93 -12.96
N ALA A 127 16.43 4.38 -12.38
CA ALA A 127 15.84 5.69 -12.65
C ALA A 127 15.00 6.16 -11.46
N GLN A 128 14.89 7.48 -11.28
CA GLN A 128 14.04 8.08 -10.24
C GLN A 128 13.46 9.42 -10.70
N GLY A 129 12.28 9.75 -10.24
CA GLY A 129 11.60 11.01 -10.57
C GLY A 129 10.08 10.89 -10.54
N ALA A 130 9.38 11.87 -11.11
CA ALA A 130 7.94 11.85 -11.24
C ALA A 130 7.46 10.61 -12.02
N ALA A 131 6.36 10.00 -11.58
CA ALA A 131 5.87 8.73 -12.13
C ALA A 131 5.71 8.78 -13.67
N ALA A 132 5.09 9.83 -14.20
CA ALA A 132 4.89 9.99 -15.65
C ALA A 132 6.20 10.12 -16.45
N SER A 133 7.27 10.64 -15.83
CA SER A 133 8.57 10.80 -16.48
C SER A 133 9.43 9.54 -16.41
N ILE A 134 9.14 8.66 -15.46
CA ILE A 134 9.92 7.43 -15.21
C ILE A 134 9.26 6.22 -15.87
N LEU A 135 7.95 6.08 -15.76
CA LEU A 135 7.20 4.93 -16.27
C LEU A 135 6.81 5.16 -17.74
N THR A 136 7.81 5.33 -18.61
CA THR A 136 7.58 5.49 -20.06
C THR A 136 7.66 4.14 -20.77
N PRO A 137 6.93 3.96 -21.91
CA PRO A 137 7.01 2.74 -22.71
C PRO A 137 8.43 2.31 -23.06
N GLU A 138 9.26 3.26 -23.49
CA GLU A 138 10.64 2.98 -23.93
C GLU A 138 11.44 2.40 -22.77
N ARG A 139 11.44 3.07 -21.62
CA ARG A 139 12.21 2.63 -20.45
C ARG A 139 11.72 1.28 -19.89
N LEU A 140 10.40 1.07 -19.89
CA LEU A 140 9.83 -0.19 -19.45
C LEU A 140 10.14 -1.32 -20.44
N SER A 141 10.12 -1.03 -21.76
CA SER A 141 10.50 -1.99 -22.79
C SER A 141 11.95 -2.44 -22.64
N ASP A 142 12.86 -1.49 -22.39
CA ASP A 142 14.27 -1.78 -22.16
C ASP A 142 14.47 -2.60 -20.87
N LEU A 143 13.75 -2.23 -19.79
CA LEU A 143 13.90 -2.89 -18.49
C LEU A 143 13.39 -4.35 -18.48
N TYR A 144 12.21 -4.56 -19.08
CA TYR A 144 11.53 -5.87 -19.06
C TYR A 144 11.82 -6.72 -20.28
N ALA A 145 12.50 -6.17 -21.30
CA ALA A 145 12.77 -6.81 -22.60
C ALA A 145 11.48 -7.28 -23.33
N ILE A 146 10.40 -6.53 -23.14
CA ILE A 146 9.11 -6.73 -23.81
C ILE A 146 8.56 -5.38 -24.27
N PRO A 147 7.92 -5.29 -25.47
CA PRO A 147 7.45 -4.03 -25.99
C PRO A 147 6.27 -3.49 -25.18
N PHE A 148 6.42 -2.33 -24.56
CA PHE A 148 5.35 -1.57 -23.95
C PHE A 148 4.85 -0.48 -24.90
N ARG A 149 3.58 -0.12 -24.74
CA ARG A 149 2.97 1.09 -25.31
C ARG A 149 2.11 1.79 -24.29
N GLN A 150 1.91 3.08 -24.48
CA GLN A 150 0.95 3.87 -23.72
C GLN A 150 -0.28 4.13 -24.57
N LEU A 151 -1.43 3.88 -23.99
CA LEU A 151 -2.75 4.26 -24.50
C LEU A 151 -3.29 5.38 -23.64
N GLU A 152 -4.31 6.08 -24.14
CA GLU A 152 -5.10 7.01 -23.38
C GLU A 152 -6.52 6.47 -23.27
N LEU A 153 -7.04 6.37 -22.05
CA LEU A 153 -8.40 5.95 -21.77
C LEU A 153 -9.04 6.99 -20.85
N ASP A 154 -10.09 7.63 -21.31
CA ASP A 154 -10.80 8.71 -20.60
C ASP A 154 -9.85 9.84 -20.08
N GLY A 155 -8.87 10.22 -20.89
CA GLY A 155 -7.87 11.24 -20.53
C GLY A 155 -6.80 10.76 -19.54
N GLN A 156 -6.74 9.45 -19.24
CA GLN A 156 -5.77 8.87 -18.33
C GLN A 156 -4.78 7.96 -19.11
N PRO A 157 -3.48 8.05 -18.80
CA PRO A 157 -2.49 7.15 -19.40
C PRO A 157 -2.65 5.72 -18.89
N LEU A 158 -2.55 4.77 -19.80
CA LEU A 158 -2.60 3.34 -19.55
C LEU A 158 -1.42 2.65 -20.23
N LEU A 159 -0.57 2.01 -19.44
CA LEU A 159 0.53 1.19 -19.92
C LEU A 159 0.03 -0.22 -20.26
N THR A 160 0.42 -0.73 -21.43
CA THR A 160 0.08 -2.08 -21.87
C THR A 160 1.22 -2.69 -22.66
N ILE A 161 1.28 -4.01 -22.71
CA ILE A 161 2.21 -4.73 -23.56
C ILE A 161 1.67 -4.71 -24.99
N GLN A 162 2.57 -4.50 -25.92
CA GLN A 162 2.26 -4.61 -27.35
C GLN A 162 2.13 -6.10 -27.72
N PRO A 163 1.05 -6.53 -28.39
CA PRO A 163 0.90 -7.93 -28.80
C PRO A 163 1.95 -8.36 -29.82
#